data_7413063bff2c7b33b3f7d3194e5e16d6
#
_entry.id   7413063bff2c7b33b3f7d3194e5e16d6
#
_cell.length_a   1.000
_cell.length_b   1.000
_cell.length_c   1.000
_cell.angle_alpha   90.00
_cell.angle_beta   90.00
_cell.angle_gamma   90.00
#
_symmetry.space_group_name_H-M   'P 1'
#
loop_
_entity.id
_entity.type
_entity.pdbx_description
1 polymer ?
#
loop_
_entity_poly.entity_id
_entity_poly.type
_entity_poly.pdbx_seq_one_letter_code
_entity_poly.pdbx_strand_id
1 'polypeptide(L)'
;APHRSDGVVIYDGRCRRLSPQEREELAGTRRPAWRVEVPEETASFVDRIQGPFSQNLAHECGDFILRRSDGVYAYQLAVVVDDAAMGVTQVVRGSDLLDSTPRQLWLQEELGLPHPEYGHVPLLLAPDGRRLAKRDRDQELGELQSRYTAPELVGRLAHLAGLIPEPAPIAPAELIPLFSWEKLP
;
A
#
# COMPACT_ATOMS: atom_id res chain seq x y z
N ALA A 1 -11.68 2.96 17.33
CA ALA A 1 -12.52 2.47 16.24
C ALA A 1 -12.67 0.95 16.34
N PRO A 2 -13.84 0.39 16.01
CA PRO A 2 -14.03 -1.06 16.07
C PRO A 2 -13.09 -1.77 15.07
N HIS A 3 -12.57 -2.93 15.48
CA HIS A 3 -11.80 -3.80 14.62
C HIS A 3 -12.73 -4.83 13.99
N ARG A 4 -12.57 -5.11 12.70
CA ARG A 4 -13.09 -6.31 12.08
C ARG A 4 -12.24 -7.53 12.47
N SER A 5 -12.77 -8.71 12.26
CA SER A 5 -12.06 -9.98 12.52
C SER A 5 -10.77 -10.14 11.71
N ASP A 6 -10.64 -9.40 10.59
CA ASP A 6 -9.47 -9.35 9.71
C ASP A 6 -8.43 -8.27 10.11
N GLY A 7 -8.66 -7.57 11.22
CA GLY A 7 -7.78 -6.51 11.71
C GLY A 7 -7.99 -5.14 11.07
N VAL A 8 -8.90 -5.00 10.12
CA VAL A 8 -9.24 -3.70 9.52
C VAL A 8 -10.07 -2.88 10.50
N VAL A 9 -9.60 -1.67 10.80
CA VAL A 9 -10.28 -0.72 11.68
C VAL A 9 -11.12 0.24 10.84
N ILE A 10 -12.44 0.10 10.89
CA ILE A 10 -13.38 1.03 10.24
C ILE A 10 -13.81 2.09 11.25
N TYR A 11 -13.67 3.35 10.86
CA TYR A 11 -14.11 4.46 11.66
C TYR A 11 -15.64 4.57 11.65
N ASP A 12 -16.25 4.68 12.85
CA ASP A 12 -17.70 4.67 13.07
C ASP A 12 -18.40 6.01 12.80
N GLY A 13 -17.69 7.02 12.30
CA GLY A 13 -18.24 8.35 12.04
C GLY A 13 -18.58 9.17 13.29
N ARG A 14 -18.07 8.79 14.47
CA ARG A 14 -18.45 9.43 15.75
C ARG A 14 -18.32 10.95 15.73
N CYS A 15 -17.19 11.48 15.23
CA CYS A 15 -16.98 12.93 15.21
C CYS A 15 -17.87 13.67 14.22
N ARG A 16 -18.41 12.97 13.22
CA ARG A 16 -19.36 13.53 12.24
C ARG A 16 -20.68 13.88 12.92
N ARG A 17 -21.10 13.11 13.91
CA ARG A 17 -22.36 13.26 14.64
C ARG A 17 -22.30 14.24 15.82
N LEU A 18 -21.14 14.84 16.10
CA LEU A 18 -20.98 15.84 17.15
C LEU A 18 -21.66 17.15 16.74
N SER A 19 -22.34 17.79 17.70
CA SER A 19 -22.81 19.16 17.58
C SER A 19 -21.64 20.15 17.43
N PRO A 20 -21.88 21.36 16.92
CA PRO A 20 -20.87 22.39 16.84
C PRO A 20 -20.18 22.69 18.20
N GLN A 21 -20.97 22.73 19.29
CA GLN A 21 -20.49 22.97 20.62
C GLN A 21 -19.55 21.86 21.12
N GLU A 22 -19.97 20.59 20.96
CA GLU A 22 -19.11 19.43 21.32
C GLU A 22 -17.81 19.40 20.52
N ARG A 23 -17.83 19.82 19.25
CA ARG A 23 -16.62 19.93 18.43
C ARG A 23 -15.67 20.98 18.96
N GLU A 24 -16.19 22.14 19.36
CA GLU A 24 -15.41 23.24 19.92
C GLU A 24 -14.77 22.85 21.25
N GLU A 25 -15.54 22.24 22.16
CA GLU A 25 -15.05 21.73 23.44
C GLU A 25 -13.92 20.70 23.26
N LEU A 26 -14.11 19.74 22.34
CA LEU A 26 -13.09 18.73 22.04
C LEU A 26 -11.85 19.34 21.37
N ALA A 27 -12.02 20.32 20.48
CA ALA A 27 -10.91 21.01 19.84
C ALA A 27 -10.05 21.81 20.83
N GLY A 28 -10.66 22.31 21.91
CA GLY A 28 -9.95 22.96 23.01
C GLY A 28 -9.08 22.00 23.84
N THR A 29 -9.40 20.69 23.83
CA THR A 29 -8.67 19.67 24.61
C THR A 29 -7.63 18.91 23.81
N ARG A 30 -7.85 18.73 22.50
CA ARG A 30 -6.96 17.98 21.61
C ARG A 30 -7.07 18.45 20.15
N ARG A 31 -5.97 18.39 19.43
CA ARG A 31 -5.99 18.67 17.99
C ARG A 31 -6.77 17.55 17.26
N PRO A 32 -7.72 17.88 16.37
CA PRO A 32 -8.43 16.89 15.57
C PRO A 32 -7.55 16.30 14.47
N ALA A 33 -7.76 15.03 14.17
CA ALA A 33 -7.36 14.48 12.88
C ALA A 33 -8.45 14.78 11.84
N TRP A 34 -8.05 15.06 10.61
CA TRP A 34 -8.97 15.30 9.50
C TRP A 34 -9.17 14.00 8.74
N ARG A 35 -10.44 13.64 8.55
CA ARG A 35 -10.85 12.46 7.77
C ARG A 35 -11.67 12.89 6.58
N VAL A 36 -11.56 12.13 5.50
CA VAL A 36 -12.50 12.23 4.39
C VAL A 36 -13.63 11.24 4.61
N GLU A 37 -14.84 11.67 4.31
CA GLU A 37 -16.02 10.81 4.21
C GLU A 37 -16.02 10.14 2.84
N VAL A 38 -16.02 8.81 2.83
CA VAL A 38 -16.06 8.05 1.58
C VAL A 38 -17.49 7.77 1.16
N PRO A 39 -17.79 7.75 -0.15
CA PRO A 39 -19.11 7.39 -0.66
C PRO A 39 -19.40 5.89 -0.51
N GLU A 40 -20.69 5.54 -0.57
CA GLU A 40 -21.12 4.15 -0.66
C GLU A 40 -21.03 3.68 -2.12
N GLU A 41 -19.83 3.52 -2.60
CA GLU A 41 -19.55 3.06 -3.96
C GLU A 41 -18.45 2.01 -3.98
N THR A 42 -18.38 1.27 -5.08
CA THR A 42 -17.34 0.26 -5.32
C THR A 42 -16.30 0.79 -6.28
N ALA A 43 -15.08 0.99 -5.79
CA ALA A 43 -13.94 1.29 -6.63
C ALA A 43 -13.33 -0.03 -7.14
N SER A 44 -13.07 -0.08 -8.45
CA SER A 44 -12.56 -1.28 -9.14
C SER A 44 -11.40 -0.92 -10.03
N PHE A 45 -10.42 -1.83 -10.14
CA PHE A 45 -9.30 -1.70 -11.08
C PHE A 45 -8.77 -3.08 -11.47
N VAL A 46 -7.90 -3.11 -12.47
CA VAL A 46 -7.19 -4.32 -12.87
C VAL A 46 -5.72 -4.16 -12.50
N ASP A 47 -5.26 -4.95 -11.52
CA ASP A 47 -3.85 -5.03 -11.16
C ASP A 47 -3.08 -5.87 -12.18
N ARG A 48 -1.87 -5.48 -12.51
CA ARG A 48 -1.04 -6.16 -13.51
C ARG A 48 -0.62 -7.59 -13.11
N ILE A 49 -0.65 -7.89 -11.80
CA ILE A 49 -0.23 -9.18 -11.23
C ILE A 49 -1.42 -9.87 -10.57
N GLN A 50 -2.14 -9.18 -9.70
CA GLN A 50 -3.24 -9.74 -8.93
C GLN A 50 -4.57 -9.84 -9.71
N GLY A 51 -4.64 -9.22 -10.92
CA GLY A 51 -5.85 -9.22 -11.74
C GLY A 51 -6.95 -8.28 -11.25
N PRO A 52 -8.23 -8.56 -11.55
CA PRO A 52 -9.34 -7.70 -11.16
C PRO A 52 -9.49 -7.61 -9.64
N PHE A 53 -9.58 -6.39 -9.12
CA PHE A 53 -9.81 -6.11 -7.70
C PHE A 53 -10.90 -5.06 -7.52
N SER A 54 -11.76 -5.27 -6.54
CA SER A 54 -12.88 -4.37 -6.23
C SER A 54 -13.06 -4.26 -4.73
N GLN A 55 -13.42 -3.07 -4.24
CA GLN A 55 -13.68 -2.83 -2.83
C GLN A 55 -14.79 -1.78 -2.66
N ASN A 56 -15.76 -2.04 -1.82
CA ASN A 56 -16.74 -1.03 -1.42
C ASN A 56 -16.09 -0.08 -0.41
N LEU A 57 -16.00 1.21 -0.76
CA LEU A 57 -15.28 2.20 0.03
C LEU A 57 -15.89 2.40 1.42
N ALA A 58 -17.22 2.49 1.53
CA ALA A 58 -17.86 2.71 2.82
C ALA A 58 -17.77 1.49 3.75
N HIS A 59 -17.98 0.30 3.21
CA HIS A 59 -18.11 -0.93 4.01
C HIS A 59 -16.80 -1.63 4.32
N GLU A 60 -15.80 -1.48 3.46
CA GLU A 60 -14.54 -2.21 3.57
C GLU A 60 -13.36 -1.32 3.91
N CYS A 61 -13.42 -0.03 3.55
CA CYS A 61 -12.40 0.98 3.87
C CYS A 61 -12.85 1.90 5.02
N GLY A 62 -14.05 2.49 4.91
CA GLY A 62 -14.55 3.54 5.81
C GLY A 62 -13.79 4.86 5.70
N ASP A 63 -14.26 5.86 6.43
CA ASP A 63 -13.63 7.19 6.46
C ASP A 63 -12.18 7.10 6.94
N PHE A 64 -11.25 7.62 6.17
CA PHE A 64 -9.83 7.52 6.47
C PHE A 64 -9.18 8.89 6.68
N ILE A 65 -8.05 8.87 7.39
CA ILE A 65 -7.33 10.09 7.76
C ILE A 65 -6.61 10.65 6.55
N LEU A 66 -6.79 11.96 6.28
CA LEU A 66 -6.00 12.74 5.34
C LEU A 66 -4.89 13.53 6.06
N ARG A 67 -5.19 14.05 7.27
CA ARG A 67 -4.22 14.76 8.09
C ARG A 67 -4.34 14.33 9.55
N ARG A 68 -3.22 13.95 10.13
CA ARG A 68 -3.12 13.51 11.51
C ARG A 68 -3.23 14.68 12.49
N SER A 69 -3.52 14.38 13.75
CA SER A 69 -3.60 15.40 14.81
C SER A 69 -2.27 16.10 15.12
N ASP A 70 -1.13 15.48 14.77
CA ASP A 70 0.19 16.11 14.84
C ASP A 70 0.49 17.05 13.66
N GLY A 71 -0.43 17.14 12.70
CA GLY A 71 -0.33 18.00 11.53
C GLY A 71 0.31 17.35 10.31
N VAL A 72 0.79 16.11 10.40
CA VAL A 72 1.38 15.36 9.29
C VAL A 72 0.28 14.84 8.36
N TYR A 73 0.46 14.95 7.06
CA TYR A 73 -0.44 14.34 6.08
C TYR A 73 -0.29 12.82 6.11
N ALA A 74 -1.42 12.13 5.99
CA ALA A 74 -1.45 10.68 6.03
C ALA A 74 -0.99 10.10 4.68
N TYR A 75 -0.44 8.89 4.74
CA TYR A 75 0.14 8.18 3.60
C TYR A 75 -0.78 8.18 2.36
N GLN A 76 -2.07 7.92 2.53
CA GLN A 76 -3.01 7.81 1.41
C GLN A 76 -3.13 9.10 0.60
N LEU A 77 -3.10 10.26 1.25
CA LEU A 77 -3.12 11.55 0.55
C LEU A 77 -1.74 11.91 0.01
N ALA A 78 -0.70 11.72 0.83
CA ALA A 78 0.66 12.11 0.46
C ALA A 78 1.12 11.39 -0.83
N VAL A 79 0.97 10.06 -0.89
CA VAL A 79 1.40 9.27 -2.05
C VAL A 79 0.63 9.65 -3.32
N VAL A 80 -0.68 9.91 -3.23
CA VAL A 80 -1.49 10.30 -4.39
C VAL A 80 -1.04 11.64 -4.96
N VAL A 81 -0.79 12.63 -4.10
CA VAL A 81 -0.37 13.97 -4.53
C VAL A 81 1.07 13.96 -5.05
N ASP A 82 1.97 13.29 -4.34
CA ASP A 82 3.39 13.26 -4.69
C ASP A 82 3.63 12.46 -5.99
N ASP A 83 2.99 11.31 -6.16
CA ASP A 83 3.07 10.51 -7.39
C ASP A 83 2.57 11.28 -8.60
N ALA A 84 1.43 11.98 -8.47
CA ALA A 84 0.91 12.82 -9.54
C ALA A 84 1.85 14.00 -9.87
N ALA A 85 2.37 14.68 -8.86
CA ALA A 85 3.31 15.80 -9.05
C ALA A 85 4.63 15.35 -9.68
N MET A 86 5.06 14.12 -9.41
CA MET A 86 6.28 13.52 -9.99
C MET A 86 6.05 12.86 -11.36
N GLY A 87 4.81 12.82 -11.84
CA GLY A 87 4.46 12.18 -13.12
C GLY A 87 4.61 10.66 -13.11
N VAL A 88 4.37 10.03 -11.98
CA VAL A 88 4.39 8.56 -11.84
C VAL A 88 3.26 7.95 -12.65
N THR A 89 3.61 7.06 -13.58
CA THR A 89 2.66 6.36 -14.46
C THR A 89 2.44 4.90 -14.09
N GLN A 90 3.36 4.31 -13.33
CA GLN A 90 3.28 2.93 -12.85
C GLN A 90 3.72 2.84 -11.39
N VAL A 91 2.96 2.11 -10.59
CA VAL A 91 3.25 1.83 -9.17
C VAL A 91 3.43 0.33 -9.00
N VAL A 92 4.66 -0.10 -8.65
CA VAL A 92 4.97 -1.49 -8.31
C VAL A 92 5.30 -1.56 -6.82
N ARG A 93 4.53 -2.37 -6.07
CA ARG A 93 4.68 -2.46 -4.60
C ARG A 93 4.20 -3.80 -4.06
N GLY A 94 4.35 -4.05 -2.77
CA GLY A 94 3.90 -5.29 -2.13
C GLY A 94 2.38 -5.42 -2.09
N SER A 95 1.88 -6.64 -2.19
CA SER A 95 0.43 -6.96 -2.18
C SER A 95 -0.27 -6.62 -0.86
N ASP A 96 0.48 -6.31 0.20
CA ASP A 96 -0.06 -5.77 1.45
C ASP A 96 -0.65 -4.36 1.32
N LEU A 97 -0.41 -3.70 0.19
CA LEU A 97 -0.99 -2.39 -0.15
C LEU A 97 -2.11 -2.47 -1.20
N LEU A 98 -2.51 -3.67 -1.61
CA LEU A 98 -3.58 -3.89 -2.58
C LEU A 98 -4.88 -3.19 -2.14
N ASP A 99 -5.29 -3.40 -0.89
CA ASP A 99 -6.48 -2.78 -0.28
C ASP A 99 -6.39 -1.25 -0.13
N SER A 100 -5.20 -0.67 -0.34
CA SER A 100 -5.03 0.78 -0.34
C SER A 100 -5.35 1.42 -1.69
N THR A 101 -5.27 0.65 -2.77
CA THR A 101 -5.41 1.15 -4.13
C THR A 101 -6.80 1.72 -4.43
N PRO A 102 -7.93 1.08 -4.06
CA PRO A 102 -9.26 1.64 -4.32
C PRO A 102 -9.46 3.04 -3.74
N ARG A 103 -9.01 3.26 -2.50
CA ARG A 103 -9.12 4.59 -1.86
C ARG A 103 -8.17 5.63 -2.47
N GLN A 104 -7.03 5.19 -3.01
CA GLN A 104 -6.09 6.07 -3.72
C GLN A 104 -6.65 6.46 -5.09
N LEU A 105 -7.23 5.52 -5.84
CA LEU A 105 -7.91 5.80 -7.10
C LEU A 105 -9.07 6.78 -6.91
N TRP A 106 -9.90 6.54 -5.92
CA TRP A 106 -10.97 7.47 -5.57
C TRP A 106 -10.45 8.87 -5.20
N LEU A 107 -9.37 8.97 -4.40
CA LEU A 107 -8.74 10.26 -4.11
C LEU A 107 -8.19 10.94 -5.38
N GLN A 108 -7.63 10.19 -6.31
CA GLN A 108 -7.15 10.72 -7.59
C GLN A 108 -8.31 11.31 -8.40
N GLU A 109 -9.46 10.63 -8.44
CA GLU A 109 -10.67 11.14 -9.11
C GLU A 109 -11.17 12.44 -8.46
N GLU A 110 -11.32 12.46 -7.14
CA GLU A 110 -11.77 13.64 -6.40
C GLU A 110 -10.84 14.85 -6.55
N LEU A 111 -9.55 14.61 -6.74
CA LEU A 111 -8.54 15.64 -6.93
C LEU A 111 -8.27 15.97 -8.40
N GLY A 112 -8.91 15.28 -9.35
CA GLY A 112 -8.67 15.45 -10.78
C GLY A 112 -7.25 15.08 -11.21
N LEU A 113 -6.65 14.07 -10.55
CA LEU A 113 -5.29 13.58 -10.80
C LEU A 113 -5.30 12.34 -11.71
N PRO A 114 -4.21 12.09 -12.46
CA PRO A 114 -4.12 10.91 -13.30
C PRO A 114 -4.02 9.63 -12.47
N HIS A 115 -4.54 8.52 -13.03
CA HIS A 115 -4.43 7.20 -12.44
C HIS A 115 -3.19 6.48 -13.00
N PRO A 116 -2.22 6.07 -12.16
CA PRO A 116 -1.15 5.20 -12.59
C PRO A 116 -1.64 3.75 -12.79
N GLU A 117 -0.90 2.95 -13.54
CA GLU A 117 -1.07 1.50 -13.52
C GLU A 117 -0.50 0.92 -12.22
N TYR A 118 -1.13 -0.14 -11.70
CA TYR A 118 -0.68 -0.81 -10.47
C TYR A 118 -0.25 -2.26 -10.73
N GLY A 119 0.81 -2.68 -10.05
CA GLY A 119 1.27 -4.07 -9.99
C GLY A 119 1.69 -4.42 -8.56
N HIS A 120 0.93 -5.30 -7.91
CA HIS A 120 1.18 -5.70 -6.53
C HIS A 120 1.91 -7.05 -6.48
N VAL A 121 3.21 -7.01 -6.20
CA VAL A 121 4.04 -8.22 -6.10
C VAL A 121 3.68 -9.02 -4.84
N PRO A 122 3.71 -10.37 -4.91
CA PRO A 122 3.52 -11.21 -3.74
C PRO A 122 4.52 -10.93 -2.64
N LEU A 123 4.09 -11.12 -1.40
CA LEU A 123 4.97 -10.95 -0.24
C LEU A 123 5.82 -12.20 -0.02
N LEU A 124 7.05 -12.00 0.39
CA LEU A 124 7.87 -13.08 0.93
C LEU A 124 7.32 -13.46 2.31
N LEU A 125 7.04 -14.73 2.48
CA LEU A 125 6.52 -15.28 3.73
C LEU A 125 7.61 -16.05 4.47
N ALA A 126 7.51 -16.07 5.78
CA ALA A 126 8.30 -16.97 6.62
C ALA A 126 7.86 -18.44 6.39
N PRO A 127 8.67 -19.44 6.77
CA PRO A 127 8.32 -20.86 6.59
C PRO A 127 7.00 -21.30 7.24
N ASP A 128 6.55 -20.55 8.25
CA ASP A 128 5.27 -20.76 8.94
C ASP A 128 4.09 -20.02 8.29
N GLY A 129 4.27 -19.43 7.10
CA GLY A 129 3.27 -18.68 6.34
C GLY A 129 3.02 -17.25 6.83
N ARG A 130 3.68 -16.82 7.90
CA ARG A 130 3.56 -15.42 8.36
C ARG A 130 4.28 -14.46 7.40
N ARG A 131 3.76 -13.25 7.32
CA ARG A 131 4.47 -12.13 6.67
C ARG A 131 5.81 -11.89 7.39
N LEU A 132 6.88 -11.75 6.63
CA LEU A 132 8.18 -11.32 7.15
C LEU A 132 8.05 -9.92 7.77
N ALA A 133 8.54 -9.77 8.98
CA ALA A 133 8.50 -8.51 9.72
C ALA A 133 9.90 -8.12 10.18
N LYS A 134 10.09 -6.84 10.51
CA LYS A 134 11.39 -6.29 11.00
C LYS A 134 11.97 -7.03 12.21
N ARG A 135 11.16 -7.77 12.96
CA ARG A 135 11.59 -8.62 14.08
C ARG A 135 12.22 -9.95 13.63
N ASP A 136 12.02 -10.36 12.38
CA ASP A 136 12.61 -11.56 11.78
C ASP A 136 14.01 -11.18 11.28
N ARG A 137 14.97 -11.04 12.20
CA ARG A 137 16.32 -10.50 11.98
C ARG A 137 17.08 -11.14 10.82
N ASP A 138 16.80 -12.41 10.53
CA ASP A 138 17.46 -13.20 9.47
C ASP A 138 17.23 -12.64 8.04
N GLN A 139 16.37 -11.65 7.89
CA GLN A 139 16.00 -11.01 6.63
C GLN A 139 16.37 -9.53 6.57
N GLU A 140 17.11 -9.02 7.59
CA GLU A 140 17.62 -7.65 7.52
C GLU A 140 18.71 -7.55 6.45
N LEU A 141 18.71 -6.46 5.67
CA LEU A 141 19.66 -6.25 4.57
C LEU A 141 21.11 -6.39 5.04
N GLY A 142 21.45 -5.93 6.25
CA GLY A 142 22.78 -6.07 6.83
C GLY A 142 23.23 -7.52 7.03
N GLU A 143 22.31 -8.40 7.47
CA GLU A 143 22.60 -9.83 7.58
C GLU A 143 22.69 -10.50 6.19
N LEU A 144 21.80 -10.13 5.27
CA LEU A 144 21.85 -10.64 3.90
C LEU A 144 23.19 -10.26 3.22
N GLN A 145 23.67 -9.03 3.43
CA GLN A 145 24.97 -8.58 2.91
C GLN A 145 26.17 -9.36 3.47
N SER A 146 26.04 -9.93 4.68
CA SER A 146 27.11 -10.78 5.23
C SER A 146 27.15 -12.18 4.60
N ARG A 147 26.04 -12.62 3.97
CA ARG A 147 25.87 -13.95 3.38
C ARG A 147 25.97 -13.95 1.86
N TYR A 148 25.58 -12.85 1.23
CA TYR A 148 25.44 -12.73 -0.23
C TYR A 148 26.06 -11.45 -0.74
N THR A 149 26.67 -11.52 -1.89
CA THR A 149 27.01 -10.33 -2.69
C THR A 149 25.71 -9.73 -3.29
N ALA A 150 25.76 -8.47 -3.72
CA ALA A 150 24.59 -7.83 -4.32
C ALA A 150 24.07 -8.58 -5.57
N PRO A 151 24.90 -9.05 -6.52
CA PRO A 151 24.40 -9.86 -7.65
C PRO A 151 23.77 -11.19 -7.24
N GLU A 152 24.31 -11.87 -6.20
CA GLU A 152 23.72 -13.12 -5.70
C GLU A 152 22.35 -12.86 -5.06
N LEU A 153 22.19 -11.78 -4.30
CA LEU A 153 20.91 -11.41 -3.71
C LEU A 153 19.87 -11.04 -4.79
N VAL A 154 20.28 -10.26 -5.79
CA VAL A 154 19.44 -9.93 -6.94
C VAL A 154 18.99 -11.18 -7.68
N GLY A 155 19.89 -12.13 -7.94
CA GLY A 155 19.57 -13.38 -8.60
C GLY A 155 18.58 -14.25 -7.80
N ARG A 156 18.73 -14.29 -6.49
CA ARG A 156 17.74 -14.99 -5.62
C ARG A 156 16.37 -14.35 -5.68
N LEU A 157 16.28 -13.03 -5.64
CA LEU A 157 15.01 -12.30 -5.77
C LEU A 157 14.39 -12.50 -7.16
N ALA A 158 15.19 -12.47 -8.22
CA ALA A 158 14.77 -12.70 -9.58
C ALA A 158 14.22 -14.12 -9.78
N HIS A 159 14.85 -15.13 -9.16
CA HIS A 159 14.36 -16.50 -9.18
C HIS A 159 13.01 -16.63 -8.44
N LEU A 160 12.90 -16.05 -7.24
CA LEU A 160 11.65 -16.04 -6.47
C LEU A 160 10.50 -15.33 -7.21
N ALA A 161 10.85 -14.31 -8.01
CA ALA A 161 9.91 -13.60 -8.87
C ALA A 161 9.63 -14.32 -10.20
N GLY A 162 10.17 -15.51 -10.44
CA GLY A 162 9.94 -16.29 -11.67
C GLY A 162 10.66 -15.76 -12.92
N LEU A 163 11.52 -14.75 -12.79
CA LEU A 163 12.21 -14.12 -13.92
C LEU A 163 13.33 -14.98 -14.48
N ILE A 164 13.99 -15.76 -13.65
CA ILE A 164 15.07 -16.69 -13.99
C ILE A 164 14.80 -18.08 -13.38
N PRO A 165 15.21 -19.18 -14.05
CA PRO A 165 14.89 -20.53 -13.61
C PRO A 165 15.64 -20.97 -12.37
N GLU A 166 16.85 -20.45 -12.14
CA GLU A 166 17.72 -20.79 -11.01
C GLU A 166 18.32 -19.54 -10.36
N PRO A 167 18.61 -19.56 -9.05
CA PRO A 167 19.23 -18.41 -8.38
C PRO A 167 20.71 -18.31 -8.77
N ALA A 168 21.01 -17.52 -9.79
CA ALA A 168 22.36 -17.22 -10.27
C ALA A 168 22.69 -15.74 -10.06
N PRO A 169 23.95 -15.37 -9.75
CA PRO A 169 24.35 -13.97 -9.66
C PRO A 169 24.03 -13.22 -10.96
N ILE A 170 23.30 -12.10 -10.85
CA ILE A 170 22.89 -11.29 -12.00
C ILE A 170 22.82 -9.81 -11.62
N ALA A 171 23.17 -8.93 -12.54
CA ALA A 171 22.99 -7.50 -12.32
C ALA A 171 21.53 -7.08 -12.64
N PRO A 172 20.97 -6.07 -11.94
CA PRO A 172 19.60 -5.61 -12.20
C PRO A 172 19.34 -5.23 -13.68
N ALA A 173 20.32 -4.64 -14.34
CA ALA A 173 20.20 -4.25 -15.75
C ALA A 173 20.02 -5.46 -16.69
N GLU A 174 20.56 -6.62 -16.34
CA GLU A 174 20.43 -7.86 -17.13
C GLU A 174 19.04 -8.48 -16.98
N LEU A 175 18.27 -8.10 -15.95
CA LEU A 175 16.89 -8.54 -15.75
C LEU A 175 15.88 -7.78 -16.63
N ILE A 176 16.20 -6.57 -17.09
CA ILE A 176 15.30 -5.74 -17.87
C ILE A 176 14.75 -6.51 -19.12
N PRO A 177 15.58 -7.12 -19.98
CA PRO A 177 15.08 -7.86 -21.13
C PRO A 177 14.38 -9.18 -20.78
N LEU A 178 14.53 -9.66 -19.55
CA LEU A 178 13.92 -10.90 -19.07
C LEU A 178 12.56 -10.65 -18.38
N PHE A 179 12.28 -9.40 -18.02
CA PHE A 179 11.07 -9.04 -17.30
C PHE A 179 9.82 -9.19 -18.16
N SER A 180 8.80 -9.81 -17.58
CA SER A 180 7.42 -9.82 -18.09
C SER A 180 6.47 -9.90 -16.90
N TRP A 181 5.34 -9.19 -16.98
CA TRP A 181 4.30 -9.27 -15.97
C TRP A 181 3.73 -10.69 -15.80
N GLU A 182 3.65 -11.44 -16.88
CA GLU A 182 3.10 -12.81 -16.91
C GLU A 182 4.01 -13.85 -16.23
N LYS A 183 5.27 -13.51 -15.95
CA LYS A 183 6.21 -14.37 -15.22
C LYS A 183 6.09 -14.23 -13.71
N LEU A 184 5.54 -13.12 -13.25
CA LEU A 184 5.41 -12.87 -11.82
C LEU A 184 4.34 -13.78 -11.21
N PRO A 185 4.60 -14.41 -10.02
CA PRO A 185 3.71 -15.37 -9.40
C PRO A 185 2.46 -14.74 -8.80
#